data_e1b47ab9290642d12e42d7f52d7f2ba7
#
_entry.id   e1b47ab9290642d12e42d7f52d7f2ba7
#
_cell.length_a   1.000
_cell.length_b   1.000
_cell.length_c   1.000
_cell.angle_alpha   90.00
_cell.angle_beta   90.00
_cell.angle_gamma   90.00
#
_symmetry.space_group_name_H-M   'P 1'
#
loop_
_entity.id
_entity.type
_entity.pdbx_description
1 polymer ?
#
loop_
_entity_poly.entity_id
_entity_poly.type
_entity_poly.pdbx_seq_one_letter_code
_entity_poly.pdbx_strand_id
1 'polypeptide(L)'
;LERMNAVREVHPSENVIVVEAGCTLQAVQDAAEQANRLFPLSIGSKGTAQIGGNLATNAGGINVLRYGNTRDLALGLEAVMPDGSVWHGLTRLRKDNTGYDLRNLLIGSEGTLGVITAAALKLFPRPAQTGTALFAVRSPEAALKLLTRLRDIAGESISAFELLHRQGLEFVAETMPDQRLPWPDPPEWMVL
;
A
#
# COMPACT_ATOMS: atom_id res chain seq x y z
N LEU A 1 8.36 -12.01 14.29
CA LEU A 1 6.99 -11.90 14.89
C LEU A 1 6.03 -13.01 14.39
N GLU A 2 6.53 -14.13 13.89
CA GLU A 2 5.74 -15.19 13.24
C GLU A 2 4.57 -15.73 14.08
N ARG A 3 4.69 -15.74 15.41
CA ARG A 3 3.62 -16.17 16.32
C ARG A 3 2.54 -15.12 16.57
N MET A 4 2.77 -13.88 16.17
CA MET A 4 1.84 -12.75 16.30
C MET A 4 1.21 -12.46 14.93
N ASN A 5 0.39 -13.39 14.43
CA ASN A 5 -0.11 -13.39 13.06
C ASN A 5 -1.65 -13.42 12.96
N ALA A 6 -2.34 -13.06 14.03
CA ALA A 6 -3.79 -13.05 14.04
C ALA A 6 -4.37 -11.74 13.45
N VAL A 7 -5.44 -11.88 12.68
CA VAL A 7 -6.40 -10.81 12.45
C VAL A 7 -7.26 -10.74 13.69
N ARG A 8 -7.08 -9.72 14.53
CA ARG A 8 -7.78 -9.60 15.82
C ARG A 8 -9.24 -9.22 15.62
N GLU A 9 -9.50 -8.21 14.79
CA GLU A 9 -10.85 -7.66 14.60
C GLU A 9 -11.01 -7.07 13.19
N VAL A 10 -12.23 -7.17 12.64
CA VAL A 10 -12.62 -6.49 11.41
C VAL A 10 -13.88 -5.69 11.68
N HIS A 11 -13.85 -4.37 11.41
CA HIS A 11 -14.96 -3.44 11.60
C HIS A 11 -15.38 -2.82 10.26
N PRO A 12 -16.25 -3.49 9.47
CA PRO A 12 -16.60 -3.03 8.13
C PRO A 12 -17.34 -1.68 8.12
N SER A 13 -18.15 -1.40 9.13
CA SER A 13 -18.87 -0.11 9.26
C SER A 13 -17.94 1.07 9.54
N GLU A 14 -16.85 0.82 10.25
CA GLU A 14 -15.81 1.82 10.56
C GLU A 14 -14.74 1.89 9.45
N ASN A 15 -14.72 0.90 8.55
CA ASN A 15 -13.63 0.67 7.59
C ASN A 15 -12.27 0.54 8.30
N VAL A 16 -12.19 -0.38 9.26
CA VAL A 16 -10.98 -0.65 10.06
C VAL A 16 -10.76 -2.16 10.20
N ILE A 17 -9.51 -2.57 10.23
CA ILE A 17 -9.06 -3.91 10.60
C ILE A 17 -7.95 -3.78 11.63
N VAL A 18 -7.98 -4.61 12.67
CA VAL A 18 -6.94 -4.69 13.71
C VAL A 18 -6.20 -6.01 13.54
N VAL A 19 -4.90 -5.93 13.35
CA VAL A 19 -4.06 -7.08 13.03
C VAL A 19 -2.78 -7.08 13.84
N GLU A 20 -2.22 -8.26 14.08
CA GLU A 20 -0.90 -8.42 14.66
C GLU A 20 0.20 -8.19 13.61
N ALA A 21 1.35 -7.76 14.06
CA ALA A 21 2.45 -7.31 13.19
C ALA A 21 3.05 -8.43 12.31
N GLY A 22 2.91 -9.69 12.71
CA GLY A 22 3.34 -10.87 11.94
C GLY A 22 2.33 -11.34 10.89
N CYS A 23 1.12 -10.74 10.81
CA CYS A 23 0.21 -11.00 9.70
C CYS A 23 0.87 -10.69 8.37
N THR A 24 0.75 -11.58 7.39
CA THR A 24 1.16 -11.28 6.02
C THR A 24 0.20 -10.27 5.39
N LEU A 25 0.71 -9.45 4.48
CA LEU A 25 -0.13 -8.53 3.72
C LEU A 25 -1.27 -9.25 2.99
N GLN A 26 -1.00 -10.45 2.45
CA GLN A 26 -2.02 -11.27 1.80
C GLN A 26 -3.14 -11.64 2.78
N ALA A 27 -2.81 -12.11 3.99
CA ALA A 27 -3.83 -12.48 4.99
C ALA A 27 -4.72 -11.30 5.37
N VAL A 28 -4.15 -10.09 5.47
CA VAL A 28 -4.92 -8.86 5.75
C VAL A 28 -5.83 -8.50 4.58
N GLN A 29 -5.34 -8.63 3.35
CA GLN A 29 -6.13 -8.39 2.13
C GLN A 29 -7.29 -9.37 2.02
N ASP A 30 -7.06 -10.66 2.27
CA ASP A 30 -8.07 -11.72 2.23
C ASP A 30 -9.17 -11.47 3.29
N ALA A 31 -8.80 -11.10 4.51
CA ALA A 31 -9.74 -10.75 5.58
C ALA A 31 -10.57 -9.49 5.24
N ALA A 32 -9.95 -8.48 4.63
CA ALA A 32 -10.65 -7.30 4.15
C ALA A 32 -11.63 -7.65 3.03
N GLU A 33 -11.24 -8.50 2.09
CA GLU A 33 -12.08 -8.94 0.98
C GLU A 33 -13.32 -9.72 1.47
N GLN A 34 -13.16 -10.62 2.43
CA GLN A 34 -14.26 -11.36 3.07
C GLN A 34 -15.27 -10.41 3.72
N ALA A 35 -14.81 -9.26 4.20
CA ALA A 35 -15.65 -8.20 4.76
C ALA A 35 -16.19 -7.21 3.71
N ASN A 36 -16.02 -7.49 2.40
CA ASN A 36 -16.34 -6.61 1.29
C ASN A 36 -15.64 -5.24 1.41
N ARG A 37 -14.36 -5.26 1.80
CA ARG A 37 -13.48 -4.09 1.94
C ARG A 37 -12.18 -4.31 1.17
N LEU A 38 -11.44 -3.24 1.00
CA LEU A 38 -10.12 -3.22 0.37
C LEU A 38 -9.08 -2.73 1.38
N PHE A 39 -8.00 -3.49 1.58
CA PHE A 39 -6.75 -2.97 2.12
C PHE A 39 -5.81 -2.68 0.94
N PRO A 40 -5.51 -1.39 0.65
CA PRO A 40 -4.99 -1.00 -0.67
C PRO A 40 -3.47 -1.08 -0.82
N LEU A 41 -2.71 -1.44 0.23
CA LEU A 41 -1.26 -1.61 0.10
C LEU A 41 -0.97 -2.70 -0.95
N SER A 42 -0.19 -2.38 -1.97
CA SER A 42 0.10 -3.29 -3.09
C SER A 42 1.59 -3.30 -3.38
N ILE A 43 2.26 -4.38 -2.96
CA ILE A 43 3.69 -4.65 -3.18
C ILE A 43 3.86 -6.08 -3.72
N GLY A 44 4.97 -6.32 -4.45
CA GLY A 44 5.21 -7.62 -5.08
C GLY A 44 5.37 -8.78 -4.10
N SER A 45 5.86 -8.52 -2.88
CA SER A 45 6.10 -9.53 -1.83
C SER A 45 4.90 -9.80 -0.91
N LYS A 46 3.67 -9.51 -1.34
CA LYS A 46 2.46 -9.57 -0.49
C LYS A 46 2.26 -10.90 0.26
N GLY A 47 2.71 -12.02 -0.31
CA GLY A 47 2.59 -13.34 0.29
C GLY A 47 3.50 -13.58 1.50
N THR A 48 4.59 -12.82 1.63
CA THR A 48 5.61 -12.98 2.68
C THR A 48 5.83 -11.72 3.51
N ALA A 49 5.54 -10.54 2.96
CA ALA A 49 5.69 -9.27 3.67
C ALA A 49 4.72 -9.20 4.85
N GLN A 50 5.26 -8.96 6.04
CA GLN A 50 4.48 -8.83 7.28
C GLN A 50 4.12 -7.36 7.54
N ILE A 51 2.97 -7.13 8.15
CA ILE A 51 2.45 -5.77 8.44
C ILE A 51 3.40 -4.98 9.32
N GLY A 52 4.02 -5.59 10.33
CA GLY A 52 5.01 -4.92 11.18
C GLY A 52 6.22 -4.42 10.39
N GLY A 53 6.71 -5.20 9.42
CA GLY A 53 7.77 -4.80 8.50
C GLY A 53 7.33 -3.66 7.57
N ASN A 54 6.13 -3.77 6.99
CA ASN A 54 5.58 -2.72 6.12
C ASN A 54 5.42 -1.38 6.87
N LEU A 55 5.00 -1.41 8.13
CA LEU A 55 4.91 -0.23 8.99
C LEU A 55 6.30 0.30 9.37
N ALA A 56 7.20 -0.59 9.80
CA ALA A 56 8.55 -0.21 10.22
C ALA A 56 9.33 0.50 9.10
N THR A 57 9.16 0.08 7.85
CA THR A 57 9.81 0.69 6.68
C THR A 57 8.96 1.76 5.99
N ASN A 58 7.74 2.02 6.47
CA ASN A 58 6.75 2.86 5.78
C ASN A 58 6.59 2.47 4.30
N ALA A 59 6.32 1.20 4.04
CA ALA A 59 6.24 0.65 2.69
C ALA A 59 5.23 1.42 1.82
N GLY A 60 5.59 1.64 0.56
CA GLY A 60 4.76 2.34 -0.42
C GLY A 60 3.93 1.36 -1.27
N GLY A 61 4.41 1.05 -2.48
CA GLY A 61 3.73 0.22 -3.46
C GLY A 61 3.05 1.04 -4.55
N ILE A 62 2.32 0.37 -5.44
CA ILE A 62 1.81 1.00 -6.66
C ILE A 62 0.58 1.90 -6.44
N ASN A 63 -0.17 1.70 -5.36
CA ASN A 63 -1.43 2.42 -5.10
C ASN A 63 -1.25 3.72 -4.29
N VAL A 64 -0.01 4.19 -4.11
CA VAL A 64 0.34 5.34 -3.27
C VAL A 64 -0.34 6.62 -3.72
N LEU A 65 -0.53 6.81 -5.03
CA LEU A 65 -1.18 8.00 -5.57
C LEU A 65 -2.57 8.28 -4.97
N ARG A 66 -3.33 7.21 -4.71
CA ARG A 66 -4.68 7.32 -4.17
C ARG A 66 -4.74 7.14 -2.67
N TYR A 67 -3.98 6.20 -2.13
CA TYR A 67 -4.18 5.72 -0.77
C TYR A 67 -3.06 6.09 0.19
N GLY A 68 -1.98 6.66 -0.31
CA GLY A 68 -0.79 6.96 0.47
C GLY A 68 0.07 5.73 0.77
N ASN A 69 1.13 5.95 1.55
CA ASN A 69 2.01 4.91 2.06
C ASN A 69 1.38 4.16 3.24
N THR A 70 2.07 3.17 3.79
CA THR A 70 1.60 2.41 4.96
C THR A 70 1.32 3.33 6.17
N ARG A 71 2.06 4.41 6.33
CA ARG A 71 1.81 5.47 7.34
C ARG A 71 0.40 6.05 7.22
N ASP A 72 -0.03 6.36 6.01
CA ASP A 72 -1.34 6.96 5.75
C ASP A 72 -2.48 5.95 6.01
N LEU A 73 -2.16 4.66 5.94
CA LEU A 73 -3.10 3.57 6.16
C LEU A 73 -3.24 3.17 7.64
N ALA A 74 -2.36 3.62 8.53
CA ALA A 74 -2.43 3.29 9.95
C ALA A 74 -3.28 4.30 10.73
N LEU A 75 -4.12 3.79 11.64
CA LEU A 75 -4.89 4.59 12.61
C LEU A 75 -4.28 4.52 14.00
N GLY A 76 -3.78 3.36 14.40
CA GLY A 76 -3.18 3.13 15.70
C GLY A 76 -2.17 2.00 15.68
N LEU A 77 -1.29 1.98 16.67
CA LEU A 77 -0.27 0.96 16.83
C LEU A 77 -0.18 0.48 18.29
N GLU A 78 0.26 -0.75 18.44
CA GLU A 78 0.81 -1.28 19.68
C GLU A 78 2.30 -1.56 19.44
N ALA A 79 3.15 -1.17 20.38
CA ALA A 79 4.58 -1.37 20.25
C ALA A 79 5.23 -1.68 21.60
N VAL A 80 6.28 -2.50 21.57
CA VAL A 80 7.19 -2.70 22.70
C VAL A 80 8.35 -1.72 22.58
N MET A 81 8.55 -0.93 23.61
CA MET A 81 9.60 0.09 23.68
C MET A 81 10.94 -0.52 24.13
N PRO A 82 12.08 0.19 23.97
CA PRO A 82 13.41 -0.34 24.34
C PRO A 82 13.58 -0.71 25.81
N ASP A 83 12.81 -0.11 26.70
CA ASP A 83 12.80 -0.41 28.14
C ASP A 83 11.90 -1.61 28.49
N GLY A 84 11.26 -2.25 27.50
CA GLY A 84 10.33 -3.36 27.66
C GLY A 84 8.89 -2.96 27.99
N SER A 85 8.60 -1.68 28.14
CA SER A 85 7.22 -1.21 28.31
C SER A 85 6.41 -1.41 27.02
N VAL A 86 5.09 -1.58 27.16
CA VAL A 86 4.18 -1.69 26.02
C VAL A 86 3.41 -0.39 25.84
N TRP A 87 3.57 0.23 24.69
CA TRP A 87 2.73 1.36 24.30
C TRP A 87 1.44 0.86 23.65
N HIS A 88 0.31 1.15 24.29
CA HIS A 88 -1.03 0.78 23.84
C HIS A 88 -1.70 1.92 23.08
N GLY A 89 -1.37 2.09 21.82
CA GLY A 89 -1.92 3.12 20.95
C GLY A 89 -2.84 2.57 19.84
N LEU A 90 -3.49 1.41 20.04
CA LEU A 90 -4.42 0.81 19.08
C LEU A 90 -5.76 1.58 19.03
N THR A 91 -5.71 2.85 18.68
CA THR A 91 -6.94 3.61 18.41
C THR A 91 -7.48 3.30 17.01
N ARG A 92 -8.82 3.31 16.86
CA ARG A 92 -9.52 3.21 15.57
C ARG A 92 -10.06 4.55 15.11
N LEU A 93 -9.81 5.61 15.85
CA LEU A 93 -10.32 6.96 15.57
C LEU A 93 -9.63 7.55 14.34
N ARG A 94 -10.44 8.05 13.40
CA ARG A 94 -9.92 8.82 12.25
C ARG A 94 -9.48 10.22 12.64
N LYS A 95 -10.17 10.80 13.62
CA LYS A 95 -9.82 12.09 14.20
C LYS A 95 -9.42 11.87 15.65
N ASP A 96 -8.13 11.98 15.92
CA ASP A 96 -7.54 11.93 17.24
C ASP A 96 -6.55 13.09 17.37
N ASN A 97 -6.92 14.08 18.17
CA ASN A 97 -6.11 15.30 18.41
C ASN A 97 -5.40 15.25 19.78
N THR A 98 -5.32 14.08 20.40
CA THR A 98 -4.79 13.90 21.76
C THR A 98 -3.28 13.76 21.75
N GLY A 99 -2.56 14.78 22.19
CA GLY A 99 -1.12 14.75 22.38
C GLY A 99 -0.30 14.65 21.10
N TYR A 100 0.94 14.17 21.23
CA TYR A 100 1.83 13.93 20.10
C TYR A 100 1.44 12.66 19.34
N ASP A 101 1.64 12.67 18.03
CA ASP A 101 1.41 11.49 17.17
C ASP A 101 2.61 10.51 17.23
N LEU A 102 2.64 9.71 18.30
CA LEU A 102 3.69 8.69 18.51
C LEU A 102 3.60 7.56 17.50
N ARG A 103 2.42 7.30 16.92
CA ARG A 103 2.24 6.35 15.83
C ARG A 103 3.13 6.74 14.63
N ASN A 104 3.07 7.99 14.20
CA ASN A 104 3.87 8.49 13.08
C ASN A 104 5.37 8.57 13.39
N LEU A 105 5.75 8.63 14.67
CA LEU A 105 7.15 8.53 15.08
C LEU A 105 7.69 7.10 14.90
N LEU A 106 6.89 6.08 15.26
CA LEU A 106 7.28 4.66 15.16
C LEU A 106 7.25 4.12 13.74
N ILE A 107 6.32 4.59 12.89
CA ILE A 107 6.26 4.18 11.48
C ILE A 107 7.46 4.76 10.72
N GLY A 108 8.20 3.89 10.03
CA GLY A 108 9.41 4.26 9.31
C GLY A 108 10.65 4.33 10.20
N SER A 109 10.56 3.95 11.48
CA SER A 109 11.70 3.93 12.40
C SER A 109 12.60 2.69 12.24
N GLU A 110 12.18 1.70 11.46
CA GLU A 110 12.90 0.44 11.21
C GLU A 110 13.35 -0.29 12.49
N GLY A 111 12.51 -0.22 13.55
CA GLY A 111 12.79 -0.86 14.83
C GLY A 111 13.75 -0.12 15.74
N THR A 112 14.26 1.06 15.35
CA THR A 112 15.22 1.83 16.16
C THR A 112 14.61 2.49 17.40
N LEU A 113 13.28 2.69 17.40
CA LEU A 113 12.54 3.30 18.51
C LEU A 113 11.68 2.31 19.29
N GLY A 114 11.43 1.13 18.74
CA GLY A 114 10.58 0.10 19.34
C GLY A 114 10.14 -0.93 18.32
N VAL A 115 9.52 -2.01 18.79
CA VAL A 115 9.04 -3.11 17.95
C VAL A 115 7.52 -3.05 17.86
N ILE A 116 6.99 -2.81 16.67
CA ILE A 116 5.54 -2.80 16.42
C ILE A 116 5.00 -4.22 16.55
N THR A 117 3.96 -4.41 17.37
CA THR A 117 3.34 -5.73 17.65
C THR A 117 1.95 -5.88 17.10
N ALA A 118 1.20 -4.77 16.95
CA ALA A 118 -0.10 -4.77 16.31
C ALA A 118 -0.43 -3.40 15.69
N ALA A 119 -1.41 -3.38 14.78
CA ALA A 119 -1.87 -2.16 14.13
C ALA A 119 -3.38 -2.16 13.90
N ALA A 120 -3.98 -0.98 14.02
CA ALA A 120 -5.30 -0.65 13.49
C ALA A 120 -5.11 0.02 12.12
N LEU A 121 -5.63 -0.60 11.06
CA LEU A 121 -5.40 -0.19 9.68
C LEU A 121 -6.71 0.26 9.02
N LYS A 122 -6.60 1.28 8.16
CA LYS A 122 -7.72 1.79 7.36
C LYS A 122 -8.08 0.80 6.27
N LEU A 123 -9.34 0.49 6.18
CA LEU A 123 -9.95 -0.16 5.02
C LEU A 123 -10.71 0.87 4.17
N PHE A 124 -10.99 0.46 2.94
CA PHE A 124 -11.75 1.25 1.98
C PHE A 124 -12.88 0.40 1.40
N PRO A 125 -13.99 1.00 0.95
CA PRO A 125 -14.96 0.30 0.11
C PRO A 125 -14.27 -0.26 -1.13
N ARG A 126 -14.66 -1.47 -1.55
CA ARG A 126 -14.16 -2.01 -2.81
C ARG A 126 -14.68 -1.17 -3.98
N PRO A 127 -13.83 -0.79 -4.95
CA PRO A 127 -14.29 -0.18 -6.18
C PRO A 127 -15.27 -1.12 -6.90
N ALA A 128 -16.36 -0.57 -7.40
CA ALA A 128 -17.32 -1.35 -8.18
C ALA A 128 -16.72 -1.83 -9.51
N GLN A 129 -15.84 -1.01 -10.08
CA GLN A 129 -15.10 -1.30 -11.31
C GLN A 129 -13.70 -0.72 -11.23
N THR A 130 -12.75 -1.40 -11.85
CA THR A 130 -11.39 -0.93 -12.07
C THR A 130 -11.07 -1.06 -13.55
N GLY A 131 -10.29 -0.11 -14.07
CA GLY A 131 -9.79 -0.14 -15.43
C GLY A 131 -8.28 0.09 -15.42
N THR A 132 -7.59 -0.52 -16.37
CA THR A 132 -6.16 -0.31 -16.62
C THR A 132 -5.98 0.14 -18.05
N ALA A 133 -5.14 1.13 -18.27
CA ALA A 133 -4.80 1.63 -19.61
C ALA A 133 -3.29 1.80 -19.74
N LEU A 134 -2.77 1.48 -20.90
CA LEU A 134 -1.38 1.68 -21.25
C LEU A 134 -1.30 2.73 -22.37
N PHE A 135 -0.63 3.84 -22.11
CA PHE A 135 -0.50 4.98 -23.01
C PHE A 135 0.91 5.09 -23.56
N ALA A 136 1.03 5.32 -24.89
CA ALA A 136 2.26 5.78 -25.49
C ALA A 136 2.42 7.29 -25.21
N VAL A 137 3.57 7.70 -24.72
CA VAL A 137 3.90 9.11 -24.48
C VAL A 137 5.22 9.47 -25.15
N ARG A 138 5.41 10.74 -25.50
CA ARG A 138 6.60 11.19 -26.26
C ARG A 138 7.83 11.38 -25.38
N SER A 139 7.63 11.60 -24.08
CA SER A 139 8.70 11.87 -23.12
C SER A 139 8.18 11.75 -21.68
N PRO A 140 9.06 11.69 -20.66
CA PRO A 140 8.68 11.79 -19.26
C PRO A 140 7.88 13.06 -18.92
N GLU A 141 8.20 14.20 -19.52
CA GLU A 141 7.46 15.45 -19.31
C GLU A 141 6.04 15.36 -19.88
N ALA A 142 5.85 14.63 -20.98
CA ALA A 142 4.51 14.36 -21.52
C ALA A 142 3.70 13.46 -20.60
N ALA A 143 4.36 12.50 -19.92
CA ALA A 143 3.73 11.66 -18.90
C ALA A 143 3.23 12.51 -17.71
N LEU A 144 4.03 13.46 -17.21
CA LEU A 144 3.61 14.35 -16.13
C LEU A 144 2.40 15.20 -16.51
N LYS A 145 2.37 15.72 -17.75
CA LYS A 145 1.21 16.46 -18.28
C LYS A 145 -0.03 15.59 -18.38
N LEU A 146 0.15 14.33 -18.79
CA LEU A 146 -0.93 13.33 -18.81
C LEU A 146 -1.48 13.10 -17.41
N LEU A 147 -0.61 12.86 -16.41
CA LEU A 147 -1.03 12.66 -15.02
C LEU A 147 -1.84 13.86 -14.49
N THR A 148 -1.36 15.09 -14.74
CA THR A 148 -2.08 16.32 -14.35
C THR A 148 -3.49 16.33 -14.94
N ARG A 149 -3.61 16.13 -16.26
CA ARG A 149 -4.91 16.10 -16.93
C ARG A 149 -5.84 15.01 -16.42
N LEU A 150 -5.30 13.80 -16.17
CA LEU A 150 -6.08 12.70 -15.65
C LEU A 150 -6.59 13.00 -14.23
N ARG A 151 -5.78 13.65 -13.39
CA ARG A 151 -6.20 14.10 -12.06
C ARG A 151 -7.31 15.16 -12.13
N ASP A 152 -7.22 16.09 -13.05
CA ASP A 152 -8.26 17.12 -13.26
C ASP A 152 -9.62 16.49 -13.63
N ILE A 153 -9.60 15.37 -14.37
CA ILE A 153 -10.81 14.70 -14.85
C ILE A 153 -11.33 13.67 -13.85
N ALA A 154 -10.44 12.83 -13.32
CA ALA A 154 -10.79 11.65 -12.52
C ALA A 154 -10.59 11.86 -11.01
N GLY A 155 -10.01 12.98 -10.58
CA GLY A 155 -9.72 13.29 -9.17
C GLY A 155 -8.90 12.19 -8.50
N GLU A 156 -9.32 11.81 -7.30
CA GLU A 156 -8.67 10.78 -6.48
C GLU A 156 -8.94 9.34 -6.98
N SER A 157 -9.48 9.15 -8.19
CA SER A 157 -9.78 7.81 -8.72
C SER A 157 -8.56 7.09 -9.29
N ILE A 158 -7.46 7.81 -9.58
CA ILE A 158 -6.23 7.23 -10.11
C ILE A 158 -5.45 6.58 -8.97
N SER A 159 -5.36 5.26 -8.98
CA SER A 159 -4.65 4.52 -7.92
C SER A 159 -3.16 4.33 -8.22
N ALA A 160 -2.78 4.17 -9.47
CA ALA A 160 -1.42 3.92 -9.92
C ALA A 160 -1.11 4.72 -11.19
N PHE A 161 0.14 5.08 -11.37
CA PHE A 161 0.64 5.74 -12.57
C PHE A 161 2.14 5.45 -12.69
N GLU A 162 2.50 4.53 -13.57
CA GLU A 162 3.85 3.99 -13.68
C GLU A 162 4.47 4.39 -15.03
N LEU A 163 5.61 5.08 -15.00
CA LEU A 163 6.38 5.40 -16.20
C LEU A 163 7.25 4.21 -16.59
N LEU A 164 7.13 3.78 -17.83
CA LEU A 164 7.86 2.65 -18.39
C LEU A 164 8.68 3.09 -19.60
N HIS A 165 9.88 2.53 -19.73
CA HIS A 165 10.73 2.69 -20.91
C HIS A 165 10.68 1.43 -21.76
N ARG A 166 10.81 1.58 -23.10
CA ARG A 166 10.87 0.49 -24.09
C ARG A 166 11.75 -0.68 -23.66
N GLN A 167 12.93 -0.36 -23.11
CA GLN A 167 13.92 -1.37 -22.68
C GLN A 167 13.34 -2.39 -21.69
N GLY A 168 12.38 -1.99 -20.85
CA GLY A 168 11.69 -2.92 -19.94
C GLY A 168 10.92 -4.00 -20.70
N LEU A 169 10.24 -3.64 -21.79
CA LEU A 169 9.54 -4.60 -22.63
C LEU A 169 10.51 -5.44 -23.48
N GLU A 170 11.63 -4.89 -23.91
CA GLU A 170 12.70 -5.63 -24.60
C GLU A 170 13.27 -6.73 -23.68
N PHE A 171 13.53 -6.42 -22.40
CA PHE A 171 13.96 -7.45 -21.43
C PHE A 171 12.89 -8.53 -21.21
N VAL A 172 11.61 -8.16 -21.20
CA VAL A 172 10.53 -9.16 -21.12
C VAL A 172 10.53 -10.04 -22.35
N ALA A 173 10.69 -9.48 -23.56
CA ALA A 173 10.77 -10.26 -24.80
C ALA A 173 11.95 -11.24 -24.83
N GLU A 174 13.10 -10.82 -24.30
CA GLU A 174 14.30 -11.65 -24.23
C GLU A 174 14.21 -12.78 -23.20
N THR A 175 13.63 -12.48 -22.01
CA THR A 175 13.61 -13.41 -20.87
C THR A 175 12.35 -14.26 -20.83
N MET A 176 11.26 -13.80 -21.43
CA MET A 176 9.93 -14.42 -21.44
C MET A 176 9.32 -14.40 -22.86
N PRO A 177 9.90 -15.15 -23.82
CA PRO A 177 9.51 -15.05 -25.25
C PRO A 177 8.04 -15.45 -25.53
N ASP A 178 7.43 -16.24 -24.64
CA ASP A 178 6.03 -16.64 -24.75
C ASP A 178 5.04 -15.55 -24.26
N GLN A 179 5.53 -14.46 -23.68
CA GLN A 179 4.67 -13.37 -23.23
C GLN A 179 4.27 -12.47 -24.40
N ARG A 180 2.96 -12.26 -24.54
CA ARG A 180 2.43 -11.32 -25.53
C ARG A 180 2.69 -9.89 -25.09
N LEU A 181 3.47 -9.15 -25.85
CA LEU A 181 3.67 -7.72 -25.63
C LEU A 181 2.45 -6.90 -26.07
N PRO A 182 2.18 -5.76 -25.41
CA PRO A 182 1.07 -4.87 -25.73
C PRO A 182 1.22 -4.22 -27.13
N TRP A 183 2.45 -4.05 -27.62
CA TRP A 183 2.77 -3.59 -28.97
C TRP A 183 3.81 -4.48 -29.65
N PRO A 184 3.69 -4.72 -30.96
CA PRO A 184 4.75 -5.37 -31.74
C PRO A 184 6.06 -4.57 -31.76
N ASP A 185 5.96 -3.23 -31.82
CA ASP A 185 7.06 -2.28 -31.71
C ASP A 185 6.71 -1.27 -30.59
N PRO A 186 7.26 -1.47 -29.38
CA PRO A 186 6.95 -0.62 -28.24
C PRO A 186 7.44 0.83 -28.45
N PRO A 187 6.65 1.84 -28.05
CA PRO A 187 7.12 3.21 -28.04
C PRO A 187 8.25 3.36 -27.00
N GLU A 188 9.08 4.41 -27.14
CA GLU A 188 10.21 4.66 -26.24
C GLU A 188 9.74 4.85 -24.79
N TRP A 189 8.67 5.62 -24.59
CA TRP A 189 8.07 5.89 -23.28
C TRP A 189 6.60 5.48 -23.24
N MET A 190 6.22 4.89 -22.12
CA MET A 190 4.85 4.45 -21.85
C MET A 190 4.43 4.77 -20.44
N VAL A 191 3.13 4.85 -20.20
CA VAL A 191 2.53 5.01 -18.88
C VAL A 191 1.45 3.95 -18.70
N LEU A 192 1.54 3.22 -17.60
CA LEU A 192 0.53 2.29 -17.12
C LEU A 192 -0.29 2.96 -16.02
#